data_904af999acfa35e5ae5f4cef5cc336ff
#
_entry.id   904af999acfa35e5ae5f4cef5cc336ff
#
_cell.length_a   1.000
_cell.length_b   1.000
_cell.length_c   1.000
_cell.angle_alpha   90.00
_cell.angle_beta   90.00
_cell.angle_gamma   90.00
#
_symmetry.space_group_name_H-M   'P 1'
#
loop_
_entity.id
_entity.type
_entity.pdbx_description
1 polymer ?
#
loop_
_entity_poly.entity_id
_entity_poly.type
_entity_poly.pdbx_seq_one_letter_code
_entity_poly.pdbx_strand_id
1 'polypeptide(L)'
;MRRRFGLAAGLATTAIGCRHLDRKRRPHDTSTRNTSDLDAALHTIQANGLAVMHAYVDQPKLEACRLTGSYQSMPAAASATATAEWRLSAFGRYHRISFDEEDVAAFEAVERLFLPLVKAFFEADGGTSRDVYRSELQLLTATPESKSQMWHSDNQQRGLTVVVPLVDFTRENGATQLLPGSHDASWRRVARGGGEVVVAPVGSIIIYDARTYHRGLGNRTDESRPALVFRYDRTQTPPPGCGVAQALSHALLATALHMVASMWREIAAG
;
A
#
# COMPACT_ATOMS: atom_id res chain seq x y z
N MET A 1 5.32 46.91 -44.84
CA MET A 1 5.15 45.47 -45.09
C MET A 1 5.99 44.69 -44.08
N ARG A 2 5.41 44.22 -42.99
CA ARG A 2 6.07 43.33 -42.02
C ARG A 2 5.12 42.15 -41.78
N ARG A 3 5.51 40.98 -42.24
CA ARG A 3 4.78 39.71 -42.02
C ARG A 3 5.10 39.19 -40.62
N ARG A 4 4.07 38.98 -39.83
CA ARG A 4 4.12 38.27 -38.56
C ARG A 4 4.00 36.77 -38.84
N PHE A 5 4.99 35.98 -38.46
CA PHE A 5 4.89 34.53 -38.33
C PHE A 5 4.47 34.21 -36.91
N GLY A 6 3.27 33.72 -36.75
CA GLY A 6 2.80 33.13 -35.50
C GLY A 6 3.13 31.63 -35.51
N LEU A 7 4.03 31.20 -34.64
CA LEU A 7 4.17 29.80 -34.30
C LEU A 7 3.23 29.51 -33.13
N ALA A 8 2.15 28.82 -33.40
CA ALA A 8 1.34 28.17 -32.37
C ALA A 8 1.96 26.79 -32.08
N ALA A 9 2.71 26.72 -30.99
CA ALA A 9 3.14 25.44 -30.45
C ALA A 9 1.97 24.86 -29.60
N GLY A 10 1.21 23.97 -30.18
CA GLY A 10 0.21 23.18 -29.46
C GLY A 10 0.93 22.15 -28.58
N LEU A 11 0.97 22.42 -27.28
CA LEU A 11 1.29 21.42 -26.28
C LEU A 11 0.10 20.47 -26.15
N ALA A 12 0.16 19.35 -26.85
CA ALA A 12 -0.70 18.22 -26.58
C ALA A 12 -0.30 17.61 -25.22
N THR A 13 -0.98 18.02 -24.18
CA THR A 13 -0.97 17.34 -22.88
C THR A 13 -1.70 16.01 -23.09
N THR A 14 -0.94 14.97 -23.35
CA THR A 14 -1.43 13.59 -23.24
C THR A 14 -1.68 13.31 -21.76
N ALA A 15 -2.90 13.57 -21.31
CA ALA A 15 -3.40 13.03 -20.06
C ALA A 15 -3.40 11.51 -20.22
N ILE A 16 -2.41 10.84 -19.64
CA ILE A 16 -2.46 9.39 -19.41
C ILE A 16 -3.53 9.19 -18.32
N GLY A 17 -4.79 9.10 -18.78
CA GLY A 17 -5.89 8.83 -17.90
C GLY A 17 -5.65 7.48 -17.23
N CYS A 18 -5.57 7.45 -15.91
CA CYS A 18 -5.92 6.27 -15.14
C CYS A 18 -7.28 5.82 -15.68
N ARG A 19 -7.31 4.76 -16.49
CA ARG A 19 -8.57 4.16 -16.93
C ARG A 19 -9.25 3.65 -15.68
N HIS A 20 -10.20 4.43 -15.19
CA HIS A 20 -11.16 3.97 -14.21
C HIS A 20 -11.84 2.73 -14.80
N LEU A 21 -11.59 1.59 -14.18
CA LEU A 21 -12.38 0.39 -14.38
C LEU A 21 -13.72 0.61 -13.64
N ASP A 22 -14.51 1.57 -14.16
CA ASP A 22 -15.84 1.89 -13.63
C ASP A 22 -16.84 0.93 -14.26
N ARG A 23 -17.03 -0.22 -13.62
CA ARG A 23 -18.14 -1.11 -13.91
C ARG A 23 -19.23 -0.91 -12.86
N LYS A 24 -20.37 -0.35 -13.25
CA LYS A 24 -21.62 -0.34 -12.48
C LYS A 24 -21.87 -1.75 -11.91
N ARG A 25 -21.70 -1.92 -10.60
CA ARG A 25 -21.84 -3.22 -9.93
C ARG A 25 -23.29 -3.55 -9.65
N ARG A 26 -23.67 -4.76 -10.05
CA ARG A 26 -24.78 -5.52 -9.41
C ARG A 26 -24.26 -6.09 -8.07
N PRO A 27 -25.10 -6.32 -7.04
CA PRO A 27 -24.67 -6.98 -5.82
C PRO A 27 -24.18 -8.39 -6.20
N HIS A 28 -22.91 -8.71 -5.91
CA HIS A 28 -22.26 -9.90 -6.43
C HIS A 28 -21.73 -10.79 -5.31
N ASP A 29 -22.00 -12.07 -5.51
CA ASP A 29 -21.39 -13.24 -4.91
C ASP A 29 -19.86 -13.11 -4.82
N THR A 30 -19.32 -13.31 -3.62
CA THR A 30 -17.90 -13.10 -3.27
C THR A 30 -16.98 -14.25 -3.71
N SER A 31 -17.48 -15.25 -4.44
CA SER A 31 -16.75 -16.50 -4.73
C SER A 31 -15.89 -16.48 -6.01
N THR A 32 -16.05 -15.47 -6.87
CA THR A 32 -15.25 -15.37 -8.12
C THR A 32 -14.69 -13.97 -8.33
N ARG A 33 -13.77 -13.55 -7.47
CA ARG A 33 -12.93 -12.40 -7.80
C ARG A 33 -11.97 -12.82 -8.90
N ASN A 34 -12.17 -12.20 -10.03
CA ASN A 34 -11.68 -12.63 -11.32
C ASN A 34 -10.14 -12.52 -11.37
N THR A 35 -9.43 -13.59 -11.71
CA THR A 35 -8.00 -13.62 -12.04
C THR A 35 -7.63 -12.47 -12.98
N SER A 36 -8.53 -12.08 -13.88
CA SER A 36 -8.35 -10.96 -14.81
C SER A 36 -8.13 -9.60 -14.14
N ASP A 37 -8.65 -9.35 -12.93
CA ASP A 37 -8.45 -8.08 -12.24
C ASP A 37 -7.03 -8.03 -11.63
N LEU A 38 -6.52 -9.17 -11.14
CA LEU A 38 -5.16 -9.29 -10.62
C LEU A 38 -4.13 -9.19 -11.75
N ASP A 39 -4.39 -9.82 -12.88
CA ASP A 39 -3.51 -9.77 -14.08
C ASP A 39 -3.45 -8.33 -14.63
N ALA A 40 -4.58 -7.65 -14.72
CA ALA A 40 -4.64 -6.25 -15.14
C ALA A 40 -3.87 -5.33 -14.16
N ALA A 41 -3.99 -5.56 -12.85
CA ALA A 41 -3.25 -4.82 -11.84
C ALA A 41 -1.74 -5.09 -11.97
N LEU A 42 -1.32 -6.35 -12.13
CA LEU A 42 0.07 -6.72 -12.34
C LEU A 42 0.68 -6.02 -13.55
N HIS A 43 0.00 -6.07 -14.69
CA HIS A 43 0.45 -5.38 -15.90
C HIS A 43 0.58 -3.87 -15.68
N THR A 44 -0.37 -3.26 -14.95
CA THR A 44 -0.34 -1.83 -14.66
C THR A 44 0.81 -1.46 -13.73
N ILE A 45 1.11 -2.29 -12.70
CA ILE A 45 2.26 -2.09 -11.80
C ILE A 45 3.57 -2.20 -12.59
N GLN A 46 3.70 -3.18 -13.48
CA GLN A 46 4.90 -3.35 -14.30
C GLN A 46 5.14 -2.15 -15.23
N ALA A 47 4.07 -1.59 -15.81
CA ALA A 47 4.17 -0.48 -16.74
C ALA A 47 4.39 0.88 -16.04
N ASN A 48 3.71 1.12 -14.93
CA ASN A 48 3.60 2.44 -14.29
C ASN A 48 4.15 2.48 -12.86
N GLY A 49 4.53 1.36 -12.28
CA GLY A 49 4.98 1.25 -10.90
C GLY A 49 3.86 1.23 -9.87
N LEU A 50 2.60 1.37 -10.26
CA LEU A 50 1.47 1.37 -9.34
C LEU A 50 0.17 0.92 -10.02
N ALA A 51 -0.77 0.42 -9.22
CA ALA A 51 -2.16 0.15 -9.60
C ALA A 51 -3.10 0.47 -8.43
N VAL A 52 -4.37 0.76 -8.75
CA VAL A 52 -5.43 0.95 -7.75
C VAL A 52 -6.60 0.06 -8.11
N MET A 53 -7.03 -0.77 -7.16
CA MET A 53 -8.17 -1.67 -7.29
C MET A 53 -9.30 -1.17 -6.37
N HIS A 54 -10.32 -0.55 -6.96
CA HIS A 54 -11.44 0.01 -6.19
C HIS A 54 -12.39 -1.06 -5.67
N ALA A 55 -12.94 -0.84 -4.45
CA ALA A 55 -13.92 -1.69 -3.79
C ALA A 55 -13.51 -3.19 -3.79
N TYR A 56 -12.24 -3.45 -3.56
CA TYR A 56 -11.66 -4.79 -3.60
C TYR A 56 -11.81 -5.54 -2.28
N VAL A 57 -11.78 -4.84 -1.16
CA VAL A 57 -12.03 -5.40 0.18
C VAL A 57 -13.52 -5.25 0.50
N ASP A 58 -14.17 -6.33 0.90
CA ASP A 58 -15.57 -6.32 1.28
C ASP A 58 -15.81 -5.69 2.66
N GLN A 59 -17.04 -5.23 2.90
CA GLN A 59 -17.41 -4.56 4.15
C GLN A 59 -17.19 -5.42 5.41
N PRO A 60 -17.49 -6.74 5.45
CA PRO A 60 -17.23 -7.55 6.63
C PRO A 60 -15.77 -7.57 7.07
N LYS A 61 -14.81 -7.63 6.11
CA LYS A 61 -13.38 -7.59 6.43
C LYS A 61 -12.93 -6.23 6.90
N LEU A 62 -13.45 -5.16 6.29
CA LEU A 62 -13.17 -3.79 6.74
C LEU A 62 -13.69 -3.56 8.16
N GLU A 63 -14.88 -4.03 8.45
CA GLU A 63 -15.46 -3.91 9.78
C GLU A 63 -14.66 -4.71 10.80
N ALA A 64 -14.25 -5.94 10.48
CA ALA A 64 -13.38 -6.72 11.34
C ALA A 64 -12.09 -5.95 11.68
N CYS A 65 -11.46 -5.31 10.70
CA CYS A 65 -10.28 -4.48 10.93
C CYS A 65 -10.57 -3.27 11.84
N ARG A 66 -11.75 -2.66 11.73
CA ARG A 66 -12.14 -1.50 12.56
C ARG A 66 -12.53 -1.87 13.99
N LEU A 67 -12.94 -3.10 14.21
CA LEU A 67 -13.27 -3.62 15.54
C LEU A 67 -12.04 -4.04 16.34
N THR A 68 -10.85 -4.14 15.71
CA THR A 68 -9.62 -4.52 16.40
C THR A 68 -9.22 -3.51 17.48
N GLY A 69 -8.57 -3.99 18.54
CA GLY A 69 -8.04 -3.15 19.61
C GLY A 69 -7.06 -2.10 19.11
N SER A 70 -6.23 -2.46 18.11
CA SER A 70 -5.31 -1.54 17.46
C SER A 70 -6.01 -0.38 16.77
N TYR A 71 -7.09 -0.65 16.04
CA TYR A 71 -7.85 0.43 15.40
C TYR A 71 -8.56 1.32 16.43
N GLN A 72 -9.20 0.73 17.44
CA GLN A 72 -9.94 1.45 18.47
C GLN A 72 -9.04 2.31 19.37
N SER A 73 -7.78 1.94 19.54
CA SER A 73 -6.79 2.69 20.35
C SER A 73 -6.00 3.72 19.54
N MET A 74 -6.41 4.03 18.31
CA MET A 74 -5.69 5.03 17.50
C MET A 74 -5.64 6.40 18.15
N PRO A 75 -4.47 7.07 18.10
CA PRO A 75 -4.38 8.47 18.53
C PRO A 75 -5.29 9.38 17.70
N ALA A 76 -6.12 10.16 18.37
CA ALA A 76 -7.07 11.07 17.73
C ALA A 76 -6.44 12.41 17.30
N ALA A 77 -5.28 12.78 17.86
CA ALA A 77 -4.63 14.05 17.59
C ALA A 77 -3.10 13.93 17.54
N ALA A 78 -2.45 14.83 16.80
CA ALA A 78 -0.99 14.90 16.71
C ALA A 78 -0.27 15.21 18.04
N SER A 79 -1.00 15.74 19.03
CA SER A 79 -0.50 16.02 20.38
C SER A 79 -0.55 14.82 21.32
N ALA A 80 -1.12 13.69 20.89
CA ALA A 80 -1.14 12.49 21.71
C ALA A 80 0.30 12.01 21.96
N THR A 81 0.60 11.65 23.20
CA THR A 81 1.92 11.12 23.57
C THR A 81 2.13 9.78 22.87
N ALA A 82 3.30 9.59 22.26
CA ALA A 82 3.66 8.28 21.74
C ALA A 82 3.64 7.25 22.89
N THR A 83 2.93 6.16 22.70
CA THR A 83 2.90 5.04 23.65
C THR A 83 3.92 3.98 23.23
N ALA A 84 4.14 2.96 24.06
CA ALA A 84 5.00 1.82 23.69
C ALA A 84 4.49 1.11 22.40
N GLU A 85 3.21 1.22 22.11
CA GLU A 85 2.55 0.56 20.98
C GLU A 85 2.50 1.44 19.71
N TRP A 86 2.45 2.78 19.89
CA TRP A 86 2.33 3.74 18.82
C TRP A 86 3.58 4.60 18.69
N ARG A 87 4.25 4.53 17.56
CA ARG A 87 5.41 5.37 17.23
C ARG A 87 4.99 6.58 16.45
N LEU A 88 5.33 7.77 16.93
CA LEU A 88 5.10 9.03 16.23
C LEU A 88 6.28 9.32 15.29
N SER A 89 5.98 9.53 14.01
CA SER A 89 6.97 10.01 13.04
C SER A 89 7.17 11.52 13.11
N ALA A 90 8.27 12.01 12.55
CA ALA A 90 8.56 13.45 12.43
C ALA A 90 7.49 14.24 11.63
N PHE A 91 6.62 13.54 10.90
CA PHE A 91 5.55 14.15 10.09
C PHE A 91 4.18 14.13 10.78
N GLY A 92 4.11 13.79 12.07
CA GLY A 92 2.85 13.73 12.81
C GLY A 92 1.99 12.51 12.43
N ARG A 93 2.60 11.41 12.00
CA ARG A 93 1.91 10.14 11.73
C ARG A 93 2.23 9.13 12.81
N TYR A 94 1.25 8.37 13.19
CA TYR A 94 1.41 7.27 14.14
C TYR A 94 1.51 5.94 13.40
N HIS A 95 2.45 5.12 13.84
CA HIS A 95 2.73 3.80 13.31
C HIS A 95 2.58 2.77 14.41
N ARG A 96 1.72 1.78 14.24
CA ARG A 96 1.64 0.59 15.08
C ARG A 96 2.10 -0.61 14.26
N ILE A 97 3.04 -1.37 14.81
CA ILE A 97 3.68 -2.53 14.18
C ILE A 97 3.61 -3.79 15.04
N SER A 98 3.10 -3.67 16.26
CA SER A 98 2.87 -4.80 17.17
C SER A 98 1.37 -5.00 17.32
N PHE A 99 0.91 -6.22 17.10
CA PHE A 99 -0.48 -6.58 17.02
C PHE A 99 -0.72 -7.85 17.85
N ASP A 100 -1.90 -7.95 18.45
CA ASP A 100 -2.36 -9.18 19.07
C ASP A 100 -2.90 -10.18 18.03
N GLU A 101 -3.32 -11.36 18.49
CA GLU A 101 -3.81 -12.40 17.57
C GLU A 101 -5.08 -12.02 16.83
N GLU A 102 -5.96 -11.23 17.44
CA GLU A 102 -7.21 -10.77 16.83
C GLU A 102 -6.94 -9.74 15.73
N ASP A 103 -6.08 -8.77 16.01
CA ASP A 103 -5.59 -7.80 15.02
C ASP A 103 -5.00 -8.54 13.80
N VAL A 104 -4.07 -9.48 14.06
CA VAL A 104 -3.38 -10.24 13.01
C VAL A 104 -4.40 -11.03 12.17
N ALA A 105 -5.34 -11.70 12.80
CA ALA A 105 -6.35 -12.50 12.10
C ALA A 105 -7.21 -11.64 11.16
N ALA A 106 -7.63 -10.44 11.61
CA ALA A 106 -8.41 -9.50 10.80
C ALA A 106 -7.59 -8.97 9.61
N PHE A 107 -6.34 -8.57 9.85
CA PHE A 107 -5.48 -7.99 8.81
C PHE A 107 -5.06 -9.04 7.78
N GLU A 108 -4.75 -10.26 8.19
CA GLU A 108 -4.43 -11.37 7.28
C GLU A 108 -5.65 -11.81 6.44
N ALA A 109 -6.87 -11.64 6.95
CA ALA A 109 -8.07 -11.87 6.14
C ALA A 109 -8.15 -10.92 4.94
N VAL A 110 -7.67 -9.68 5.09
CA VAL A 110 -7.53 -8.72 3.99
C VAL A 110 -6.33 -9.08 3.11
N GLU A 111 -5.20 -9.42 3.69
CA GLU A 111 -3.96 -9.79 2.99
C GLU A 111 -4.19 -10.94 1.99
N ARG A 112 -4.93 -11.96 2.40
CA ARG A 112 -5.25 -13.12 1.53
C ARG A 112 -5.89 -12.75 0.20
N LEU A 113 -6.54 -11.60 0.08
CA LEU A 113 -7.17 -11.15 -1.15
C LEU A 113 -6.18 -10.80 -2.26
N PHE A 114 -5.00 -10.31 -1.90
CA PHE A 114 -3.99 -9.84 -2.85
C PHE A 114 -2.68 -10.64 -2.84
N LEU A 115 -2.53 -11.64 -1.97
CA LEU A 115 -1.35 -12.53 -1.98
C LEU A 115 -1.06 -13.18 -3.34
N PRO A 116 -2.06 -13.59 -4.14
CA PRO A 116 -1.79 -14.10 -5.49
C PRO A 116 -1.09 -13.05 -6.38
N LEU A 117 -1.47 -11.78 -6.28
CA LEU A 117 -0.81 -10.69 -7.01
C LEU A 117 0.63 -10.47 -6.52
N VAL A 118 0.86 -10.52 -5.19
CA VAL A 118 2.21 -10.44 -4.63
C VAL A 118 3.11 -11.51 -5.23
N LYS A 119 2.67 -12.77 -5.25
CA LYS A 119 3.42 -13.89 -5.84
C LYS A 119 3.71 -13.65 -7.31
N ALA A 120 2.68 -13.34 -8.09
CA ALA A 120 2.81 -13.07 -9.53
C ALA A 120 3.76 -11.90 -9.82
N PHE A 121 3.74 -10.84 -9.00
CA PHE A 121 4.65 -9.71 -9.14
C PHE A 121 6.12 -10.16 -9.02
N PHE A 122 6.47 -10.96 -8.03
CA PHE A 122 7.85 -11.41 -7.83
C PHE A 122 8.27 -12.53 -8.78
N GLU A 123 7.34 -13.25 -9.38
CA GLU A 123 7.61 -14.30 -10.38
C GLU A 123 7.72 -13.75 -11.79
N ALA A 124 7.16 -12.58 -12.07
CA ALA A 124 7.12 -11.98 -13.40
C ALA A 124 8.48 -11.58 -13.98
N ASP A 125 9.53 -11.48 -13.15
CA ASP A 125 10.90 -11.19 -13.55
C ASP A 125 11.76 -12.47 -13.71
N GLY A 126 11.13 -13.65 -13.76
CA GLY A 126 11.81 -14.95 -13.81
C GLY A 126 12.35 -15.41 -12.46
N GLY A 127 12.02 -14.68 -11.38
CA GLY A 127 12.36 -15.05 -10.02
C GLY A 127 11.44 -16.13 -9.43
N THR A 128 11.60 -16.35 -8.13
CA THR A 128 10.72 -17.23 -7.36
C THR A 128 10.06 -16.43 -6.23
N SER A 129 8.88 -16.84 -5.80
CA SER A 129 8.23 -16.29 -4.62
C SER A 129 8.70 -16.92 -3.29
N ARG A 130 9.60 -17.91 -3.34
CA ARG A 130 10.07 -18.64 -2.14
C ARG A 130 10.91 -17.81 -1.18
N ASP A 131 11.62 -16.82 -1.69
CA ASP A 131 12.46 -15.89 -0.95
C ASP A 131 11.76 -14.56 -0.61
N VAL A 132 10.47 -14.46 -0.93
CA VAL A 132 9.64 -13.30 -0.63
C VAL A 132 9.05 -13.43 0.76
N TYR A 133 9.12 -12.37 1.54
CA TYR A 133 8.54 -12.32 2.88
C TYR A 133 7.80 -11.00 3.09
N ARG A 134 6.85 -10.99 4.00
CA ARG A 134 6.22 -9.75 4.48
C ARG A 134 7.22 -9.04 5.40
N SER A 135 7.87 -8.01 4.87
CA SER A 135 8.87 -7.22 5.61
C SER A 135 8.23 -6.23 6.58
N GLU A 136 6.98 -5.83 6.32
CA GLU A 136 6.24 -4.90 7.17
C GLU A 136 4.74 -5.18 7.13
N LEU A 137 4.13 -5.09 8.31
CA LEU A 137 2.71 -4.91 8.52
C LEU A 137 2.54 -3.77 9.52
N GLN A 138 1.81 -2.73 9.15
CA GLN A 138 1.55 -1.62 10.05
C GLN A 138 0.14 -1.05 9.89
N LEU A 139 -0.41 -0.55 10.98
CA LEU A 139 -1.52 0.39 10.97
C LEU A 139 -0.94 1.80 11.02
N LEU A 140 -1.04 2.51 9.88
CA LEU A 140 -0.52 3.85 9.69
C LEU A 140 -1.65 4.86 9.78
N THR A 141 -1.56 5.79 10.73
CA THR A 141 -2.57 6.82 10.94
C THR A 141 -1.99 8.22 10.70
N ALA A 142 -2.54 8.93 9.72
CA ALA A 142 -2.30 10.36 9.56
C ALA A 142 -3.33 11.13 10.40
N THR A 143 -2.90 11.64 11.55
CA THR A 143 -3.75 12.43 12.43
C THR A 143 -4.02 13.83 11.86
N PRO A 144 -5.04 14.55 12.32
CA PRO A 144 -5.22 15.96 12.01
C PRO A 144 -3.91 16.75 12.14
N GLU A 145 -3.71 17.70 11.23
CA GLU A 145 -2.51 18.55 11.15
C GLU A 145 -1.18 17.82 10.84
N SER A 146 -1.20 16.51 10.58
CA SER A 146 0.00 15.81 10.15
C SER A 146 0.55 16.41 8.84
N LYS A 147 1.88 16.53 8.77
CA LYS A 147 2.57 17.16 7.63
C LYS A 147 2.77 16.17 6.48
N SER A 148 2.94 16.70 5.28
CA SER A 148 3.37 15.88 4.13
C SER A 148 4.74 15.28 4.37
N GLN A 149 4.89 14.01 4.04
CA GLN A 149 6.19 13.35 4.05
C GLN A 149 7.09 13.92 2.93
N MET A 150 8.39 13.72 3.10
CA MET A 150 9.32 13.89 1.98
C MET A 150 9.06 12.83 0.91
N TRP A 151 9.38 13.14 -0.34
CA TRP A 151 9.42 12.15 -1.39
C TRP A 151 10.45 11.06 -1.05
N HIS A 152 10.05 9.80 -1.09
CA HIS A 152 10.89 8.64 -0.81
C HIS A 152 10.43 7.42 -1.62
N SER A 153 11.26 6.42 -1.67
CA SER A 153 10.93 5.05 -2.06
C SER A 153 11.12 4.14 -0.85
N ASP A 154 10.35 3.08 -0.77
CA ASP A 154 10.42 2.13 0.35
C ASP A 154 11.65 1.22 0.28
N ASN A 155 12.08 0.90 -0.94
CA ASN A 155 13.29 0.14 -1.22
C ASN A 155 13.98 0.65 -2.49
N GLN A 156 15.27 0.41 -2.61
CA GLN A 156 16.04 0.63 -3.83
C GLN A 156 15.96 -0.58 -4.78
N GLN A 157 15.55 -1.70 -4.26
CA GLN A 157 15.38 -2.96 -4.98
C GLN A 157 13.89 -3.27 -5.16
N ARG A 158 13.59 -4.24 -6.02
CA ARG A 158 12.22 -4.68 -6.30
C ARG A 158 11.56 -5.20 -5.02
N GLY A 159 10.51 -4.57 -4.63
CA GLY A 159 9.61 -4.90 -3.54
C GLY A 159 8.20 -4.46 -3.89
N LEU A 160 7.23 -4.76 -3.07
CA LEU A 160 5.84 -4.39 -3.30
C LEU A 160 5.23 -3.84 -2.02
N THR A 161 4.61 -2.66 -2.11
CA THR A 161 3.85 -2.07 -1.02
C THR A 161 2.37 -2.08 -1.37
N VAL A 162 1.55 -2.48 -0.40
CA VAL A 162 0.09 -2.52 -0.50
C VAL A 162 -0.50 -1.67 0.61
N VAL A 163 -1.29 -0.67 0.24
CA VAL A 163 -1.99 0.21 1.17
C VAL A 163 -3.48 -0.03 1.05
N VAL A 164 -4.12 -0.33 2.17
CA VAL A 164 -5.57 -0.54 2.26
C VAL A 164 -6.19 0.59 3.07
N PRO A 165 -6.90 1.53 2.44
CA PRO A 165 -7.64 2.58 3.11
C PRO A 165 -8.72 2.00 4.03
N LEU A 166 -8.71 2.38 5.31
CA LEU A 166 -9.77 2.06 6.27
C LEU A 166 -10.83 3.16 6.38
N VAL A 167 -10.58 4.30 5.76
CA VAL A 167 -11.52 5.40 5.46
C VAL A 167 -11.28 5.85 4.03
N ASP A 168 -12.15 6.67 3.47
CA ASP A 168 -11.93 7.25 2.15
C ASP A 168 -10.64 8.08 2.14
N PHE A 169 -9.80 7.87 1.12
CA PHE A 169 -8.62 8.71 0.89
C PHE A 169 -9.00 9.89 0.01
N THR A 170 -8.83 11.09 0.53
CA THR A 170 -9.06 12.34 -0.19
C THR A 170 -7.80 13.20 -0.22
N ARG A 171 -7.79 14.24 -1.02
CA ARG A 171 -6.68 15.20 -1.05
C ARG A 171 -6.54 15.92 0.30
N GLU A 172 -7.66 16.17 0.94
CA GLU A 172 -7.77 16.94 2.18
C GLU A 172 -7.26 16.15 3.38
N ASN A 173 -7.58 14.85 3.46
CA ASN A 173 -7.16 14.00 4.59
C ASN A 173 -5.77 13.38 4.40
N GLY A 174 -5.04 13.80 3.37
CA GLY A 174 -3.64 13.41 3.22
C GLY A 174 -3.43 12.07 2.51
N ALA A 175 -4.22 11.82 1.46
CA ALA A 175 -4.02 10.68 0.57
C ALA A 175 -2.56 10.52 0.10
N THR A 176 -2.21 9.32 -0.31
CA THR A 176 -0.88 9.03 -0.86
C THR A 176 -0.72 9.69 -2.23
N GLN A 177 0.39 10.37 -2.43
CA GLN A 177 0.81 10.88 -3.73
C GLN A 177 1.93 10.00 -4.27
N LEU A 178 1.77 9.48 -5.49
CA LEU A 178 2.74 8.63 -6.18
C LEU A 178 3.23 9.29 -7.45
N LEU A 179 4.44 8.95 -7.87
CA LEU A 179 5.03 9.40 -9.12
C LEU A 179 5.10 8.24 -10.12
N PRO A 180 4.14 8.11 -11.04
CA PRO A 180 4.08 6.99 -11.97
C PRO A 180 5.35 6.87 -12.82
N GLY A 181 5.82 5.63 -13.04
CA GLY A 181 7.01 5.33 -13.81
C GLY A 181 8.34 5.63 -13.12
N SER A 182 8.33 6.09 -11.86
CA SER A 182 9.57 6.40 -11.14
C SER A 182 10.31 5.16 -10.61
N HIS A 183 9.68 4.00 -10.60
CA HIS A 183 10.29 2.70 -10.25
C HIS A 183 11.43 2.31 -11.21
N ASP A 184 11.37 2.76 -12.47
CA ASP A 184 12.40 2.55 -13.49
C ASP A 184 13.22 3.81 -13.80
N ALA A 185 12.87 4.94 -13.18
CA ALA A 185 13.46 6.22 -13.54
C ALA A 185 14.44 6.72 -12.47
N SER A 186 15.48 7.41 -12.93
CA SER A 186 16.38 8.13 -12.02
C SER A 186 15.63 9.21 -11.22
N TRP A 187 16.17 9.56 -10.04
CA TRP A 187 15.73 10.66 -9.18
C TRP A 187 15.43 12.00 -9.91
N ARG A 188 16.00 12.19 -11.11
CA ARG A 188 15.76 13.40 -11.94
C ARG A 188 14.30 13.59 -12.32
N ARG A 189 13.50 12.53 -12.40
CA ARG A 189 12.07 12.63 -12.67
C ARG A 189 11.32 13.18 -11.45
N VAL A 190 11.76 12.80 -10.26
CA VAL A 190 11.23 13.32 -8.98
C VAL A 190 11.47 14.82 -8.83
N ALA A 191 12.66 15.28 -9.20
CA ALA A 191 13.05 16.69 -9.10
C ALA A 191 12.23 17.63 -9.99
N ARG A 192 11.60 17.14 -11.06
CA ARG A 192 10.76 17.96 -11.96
C ARG A 192 9.38 18.25 -11.39
N GLY A 193 9.05 17.70 -10.22
CA GLY A 193 7.73 17.82 -9.61
C GLY A 193 6.66 17.04 -10.38
N GLY A 194 5.52 16.95 -9.81
CA GLY A 194 4.41 16.17 -10.32
C GLY A 194 4.11 14.99 -9.40
N GLY A 195 3.29 14.09 -9.85
CA GLY A 195 2.80 12.96 -9.09
C GLY A 195 1.29 13.03 -8.94
N GLU A 196 0.68 11.87 -8.92
CA GLU A 196 -0.76 11.72 -8.82
C GLU A 196 -1.16 11.51 -7.37
N VAL A 197 -2.14 12.27 -6.91
CA VAL A 197 -2.77 12.02 -5.61
C VAL A 197 -3.81 10.93 -5.81
N VAL A 198 -3.59 9.80 -5.14
CA VAL A 198 -4.48 8.65 -5.22
C VAL A 198 -5.67 8.85 -4.29
N VAL A 199 -6.74 9.41 -4.86
CA VAL A 199 -8.05 9.45 -4.19
C VAL A 199 -8.70 8.09 -4.36
N ALA A 200 -9.05 7.45 -3.25
CA ALA A 200 -9.54 6.08 -3.26
C ALA A 200 -10.59 5.88 -2.17
N PRO A 201 -11.79 5.37 -2.50
CA PRO A 201 -12.78 5.02 -1.47
C PRO A 201 -12.26 3.90 -0.57
N VAL A 202 -12.79 3.85 0.63
CA VAL A 202 -12.56 2.77 1.60
C VAL A 202 -12.78 1.40 0.95
N GLY A 203 -11.94 0.42 1.29
CA GLY A 203 -11.97 -0.90 0.68
C GLY A 203 -11.29 -0.98 -0.68
N SER A 204 -10.69 0.10 -1.18
CA SER A 204 -9.74 0.02 -2.28
C SER A 204 -8.44 -0.65 -1.83
N ILE A 205 -7.65 -1.11 -2.79
CA ILE A 205 -6.26 -1.52 -2.59
C ILE A 205 -5.39 -0.66 -3.49
N ILE A 206 -4.43 0.05 -2.91
CA ILE A 206 -3.41 0.84 -3.61
C ILE A 206 -2.13 0.02 -3.56
N ILE A 207 -1.59 -0.34 -4.72
CA ILE A 207 -0.43 -1.23 -4.82
C ILE A 207 0.64 -0.52 -5.63
N TYR A 208 1.89 -0.54 -5.16
CA TYR A 208 3.00 0.04 -5.91
C TYR A 208 4.31 -0.71 -5.69
N ASP A 209 5.15 -0.69 -6.71
CA ASP A 209 6.53 -1.16 -6.61
C ASP A 209 7.26 -0.32 -5.55
N ALA A 210 7.98 -0.96 -4.65
CA ALA A 210 8.66 -0.31 -3.53
C ALA A 210 9.70 0.74 -3.98
N ARG A 211 10.15 0.68 -5.24
CA ARG A 211 11.04 1.67 -5.87
C ARG A 211 10.30 2.93 -6.33
N THR A 212 8.97 2.90 -6.41
CA THR A 212 8.16 4.05 -6.83
C THR A 212 8.25 5.17 -5.80
N TYR A 213 8.66 6.35 -6.25
CA TYR A 213 8.68 7.52 -5.38
C TYR A 213 7.27 7.93 -5.00
N HIS A 214 7.09 8.12 -3.71
CA HIS A 214 5.79 8.48 -3.15
C HIS A 214 5.94 9.31 -1.87
N ARG A 215 4.81 9.82 -1.40
CA ARG A 215 4.68 10.47 -0.11
C ARG A 215 3.23 10.47 0.37
N GLY A 216 3.00 10.42 1.65
CA GLY A 216 1.70 10.77 2.25
C GLY A 216 1.58 12.29 2.32
N LEU A 217 0.48 12.84 1.85
CA LEU A 217 0.18 14.27 1.99
C LEU A 217 -0.25 14.59 3.42
N GLY A 218 -0.15 15.85 3.81
CA GLY A 218 -0.62 16.33 5.11
C GLY A 218 -2.14 16.18 5.24
N ASN A 219 -2.59 15.80 6.43
CA ASN A 219 -4.02 15.74 6.75
C ASN A 219 -4.48 17.11 7.26
N ARG A 220 -5.40 17.73 6.52
CA ARG A 220 -5.97 19.04 6.82
C ARG A 220 -7.39 18.95 7.37
N THR A 221 -7.88 17.74 7.60
CA THR A 221 -9.19 17.49 8.19
C THR A 221 -9.04 17.35 9.71
N ASP A 222 -10.15 17.33 10.40
CA ASP A 222 -10.27 17.12 11.84
C ASP A 222 -10.38 15.64 12.22
N GLU A 223 -10.36 14.74 11.23
CA GLU A 223 -10.44 13.30 11.43
C GLU A 223 -9.13 12.59 11.08
N SER A 224 -8.83 11.54 11.82
CA SER A 224 -7.68 10.67 11.54
C SER A 224 -7.92 9.82 10.28
N ARG A 225 -6.85 9.60 9.51
CA ARG A 225 -6.86 8.78 8.30
C ARG A 225 -6.02 7.51 8.48
N PRO A 226 -6.62 6.43 8.95
CA PRO A 226 -5.97 5.14 9.10
C PRO A 226 -5.88 4.37 7.78
N ALA A 227 -4.82 3.57 7.65
CA ALA A 227 -4.62 2.60 6.59
C ALA A 227 -3.82 1.41 7.10
N LEU A 228 -4.11 0.21 6.59
CA LEU A 228 -3.19 -0.91 6.71
C LEU A 228 -2.13 -0.80 5.60
N VAL A 229 -0.89 -1.06 5.97
CA VAL A 229 0.23 -1.09 5.02
C VAL A 229 0.93 -2.43 5.16
N PHE A 230 1.04 -3.12 4.04
CA PHE A 230 1.78 -4.37 3.91
C PHE A 230 2.94 -4.13 2.95
N ARG A 231 4.13 -4.57 3.32
CA ARG A 231 5.29 -4.52 2.43
C ARG A 231 5.91 -5.90 2.29
N TYR A 232 6.32 -6.20 1.07
CA TYR A 232 6.95 -7.45 0.69
C TYR A 232 8.28 -7.16 0.02
N ASP A 233 9.30 -7.88 0.46
CA ASP A 233 10.66 -7.77 -0.07
C ASP A 233 11.26 -9.17 -0.23
N ARG A 234 12.36 -9.28 -0.98
CA ARG A 234 13.16 -10.49 -1.01
C ARG A 234 14.11 -10.52 0.18
N THR A 235 14.34 -11.69 0.74
CA THR A 235 15.27 -11.87 1.87
C THR A 235 16.69 -11.42 1.54
N GLN A 236 17.09 -11.49 0.28
CA GLN A 236 18.40 -11.10 -0.21
C GLN A 236 18.54 -9.60 -0.48
N THR A 237 17.40 -8.91 -0.65
CA THR A 237 17.33 -7.46 -0.87
C THR A 237 16.32 -6.82 0.08
N PRO A 238 16.58 -6.90 1.39
CA PRO A 238 15.67 -6.36 2.40
C PRO A 238 15.61 -4.82 2.30
N PRO A 239 14.56 -4.22 2.86
CA PRO A 239 14.44 -2.76 2.86
C PRO A 239 15.58 -2.09 3.64
N PRO A 240 15.83 -0.79 3.39
CA PRO A 240 16.85 -0.02 4.10
C PRO A 240 16.68 -0.13 5.63
N GLY A 241 17.80 -0.34 6.32
CA GLY A 241 17.82 -0.50 7.78
C GLY A 241 17.58 -1.92 8.27
N CYS A 242 17.26 -2.86 7.38
CA CYS A 242 17.11 -4.28 7.70
C CYS A 242 18.29 -5.07 7.11
N GLY A 243 19.05 -5.76 7.92
CA GLY A 243 20.12 -6.64 7.44
C GLY A 243 19.56 -7.96 6.88
N VAL A 244 20.30 -8.60 5.94
CA VAL A 244 19.90 -9.89 5.33
C VAL A 244 19.65 -10.97 6.41
N ALA A 245 20.48 -11.04 7.45
CA ALA A 245 20.31 -11.98 8.55
C ALA A 245 18.98 -11.75 9.30
N GLN A 246 18.60 -10.49 9.52
CA GLN A 246 17.33 -10.13 10.15
C GLN A 246 16.15 -10.46 9.24
N ALA A 247 16.26 -10.21 7.94
CA ALA A 247 15.24 -10.56 6.98
C ALA A 247 15.00 -12.08 6.91
N LEU A 248 16.08 -12.87 6.90
CA LEU A 248 16.00 -14.34 6.96
C LEU A 248 15.34 -14.83 8.25
N SER A 249 15.68 -14.23 9.40
CA SER A 249 15.07 -14.58 10.69
C SER A 249 13.56 -14.30 10.67
N HIS A 250 13.12 -13.16 10.14
CA HIS A 250 11.70 -12.81 10.02
C HIS A 250 10.96 -13.78 9.09
N ALA A 251 11.55 -14.12 7.93
CA ALA A 251 10.96 -15.06 6.99
C ALA A 251 10.80 -16.46 7.59
N LEU A 252 11.83 -16.96 8.31
CA LEU A 252 11.80 -18.26 8.99
C LEU A 252 10.76 -18.30 10.10
N LEU A 253 10.67 -17.25 10.91
CA LEU A 253 9.68 -17.16 11.99
C LEU A 253 8.26 -17.15 11.44
N ALA A 254 7.98 -16.37 10.40
CA ALA A 254 6.69 -16.32 9.75
C ALA A 254 6.28 -17.69 9.19
N THR A 255 7.23 -18.40 8.56
CA THR A 255 7.00 -19.75 8.03
C THR A 255 6.70 -20.73 9.15
N ALA A 256 7.47 -20.71 10.24
CA ALA A 256 7.27 -21.59 11.40
C ALA A 256 5.90 -21.34 12.06
N LEU A 257 5.51 -20.09 12.26
CA LEU A 257 4.20 -19.74 12.83
C LEU A 257 3.05 -20.21 11.93
N HIS A 258 3.19 -20.05 10.61
CA HIS A 258 2.20 -20.55 9.66
C HIS A 258 2.05 -22.07 9.70
N MET A 259 3.15 -22.80 9.78
CA MET A 259 3.13 -24.28 9.91
C MET A 259 2.46 -24.72 11.21
N VAL A 260 2.78 -24.08 12.33
CA VAL A 260 2.16 -24.38 13.63
C VAL A 260 0.66 -24.09 13.58
N ALA A 261 0.25 -22.94 13.05
CA ALA A 261 -1.16 -22.60 12.90
C ALA A 261 -1.92 -23.56 11.97
N SER A 262 -1.27 -24.08 10.93
CA SER A 262 -1.86 -25.11 10.07
C SER A 262 -2.05 -26.44 10.80
N MET A 263 -1.04 -26.89 11.54
CA MET A 263 -1.14 -28.10 12.37
C MET A 263 -2.28 -28.01 13.41
N TRP A 264 -2.40 -26.87 14.10
CA TRP A 264 -3.49 -26.66 15.05
C TRP A 264 -4.89 -26.70 14.41
N ARG A 265 -5.02 -26.15 13.20
CA ARG A 265 -6.30 -26.21 12.44
C ARG A 265 -6.66 -27.64 12.04
N GLU A 266 -5.69 -28.47 11.65
CA GLU A 266 -5.92 -29.88 11.33
C GLU A 266 -6.32 -30.69 12.58
N ILE A 267 -5.66 -30.44 13.71
CA ILE A 267 -5.99 -31.09 14.98
C ILE A 267 -7.39 -30.69 15.49
N ALA A 268 -7.78 -29.43 15.32
CA ALA A 268 -9.09 -28.93 15.74
C ALA A 268 -10.25 -29.32 14.81
N ALA A 269 -9.96 -29.81 13.61
CA ALA A 269 -10.95 -30.23 12.62
C ALA A 269 -11.18 -31.76 12.61
N GLY A 270 -10.40 -32.57 13.32
CA GLY A 270 -10.55 -34.01 13.50
C GLY A 270 -11.11 -34.34 14.86
#